data_1cda731e76fe3265bc57762a43555251
#
_entry.id   1cda731e76fe3265bc57762a43555251
#
_cell.length_a   1.000
_cell.length_b   1.000
_cell.length_c   1.000
_cell.angle_alpha   90.00
_cell.angle_beta   90.00
_cell.angle_gamma   90.00
#
_symmetry.space_group_name_H-M   'P 1'
#
loop_
_entity.id
_entity.type
_entity.pdbx_description
1 polymer ?
#
loop_
_entity_poly.entity_id
_entity_poly.type
_entity_poly.pdbx_seq_one_letter_code
_entity_poly.pdbx_strand_id
1 'polypeptide(L)'
;YHVLDVFTDAPFAGNPLAVVHDAEGLDDAAMQRIAREFNLSETVFVRAPRDPVNTASARIFTPGRELPFAGHPTVGTAVLLAHLRAPDMLRAQDLRVVLEEKIGDVVCVVSQRKGQAARATFTLPRLPQVIAPAAEREALAAALSLAPEDIGFDAHRPGVFSAGVGFTFVPLASREAVARARPDLSKWSAIQPADHANAFVYARGGEREGTHFRARMFAPDLGVGEDPATGSAVAAFAGALTAFEEPPDGEHVAVIEQGFEMGRPSVITLGLTVAGEALASATIGGQAVVVMQGTIEA
;
A
#
# COMPACT_ATOMS: atom_id res chain seq x y z
N TYR A 1 9.47 1.22 -20.62
CA TYR A 1 8.72 1.02 -19.40
C TYR A 1 8.49 -0.47 -19.12
N HIS A 2 8.20 -0.75 -17.85
CA HIS A 2 7.66 -2.03 -17.41
C HIS A 2 6.34 -1.80 -16.68
N VAL A 3 5.42 -2.78 -16.74
CA VAL A 3 4.29 -2.84 -15.83
C VAL A 3 4.47 -4.06 -14.94
N LEU A 4 4.29 -3.85 -13.64
CA LEU A 4 4.34 -4.90 -12.64
C LEU A 4 2.96 -5.03 -11.98
N ASP A 5 2.68 -6.22 -11.49
CA ASP A 5 1.66 -6.44 -10.49
C ASP A 5 2.35 -6.56 -9.12
N VAL A 6 1.98 -5.68 -8.19
CA VAL A 6 2.63 -5.54 -6.88
C VAL A 6 1.74 -6.07 -5.77
N PHE A 7 2.36 -6.61 -4.70
CA PHE A 7 1.72 -7.34 -3.62
C PHE A 7 1.09 -8.67 -4.07
N THR A 8 1.71 -9.30 -5.06
CA THR A 8 1.30 -10.61 -5.57
C THR A 8 2.50 -11.39 -6.11
N ASP A 9 2.36 -12.70 -6.14
CA ASP A 9 3.28 -13.65 -6.77
C ASP A 9 2.78 -14.16 -8.14
N ALA A 10 1.60 -13.69 -8.58
CA ALA A 10 0.96 -14.12 -9.80
C ALA A 10 0.60 -12.94 -10.72
N PRO A 11 0.74 -13.07 -12.06
CA PRO A 11 0.25 -12.08 -13.00
C PRO A 11 -1.25 -11.85 -12.89
N PHE A 12 -1.68 -10.62 -13.20
CA PHE A 12 -3.09 -10.18 -13.23
C PHE A 12 -3.78 -10.20 -11.86
N ALA A 13 -2.99 -10.14 -10.80
CA ALA A 13 -3.40 -9.95 -9.42
C ALA A 13 -2.68 -8.72 -8.83
N GLY A 14 -2.80 -8.45 -7.54
CA GLY A 14 -2.08 -7.33 -6.94
C GLY A 14 -2.48 -5.95 -7.45
N ASN A 15 -1.68 -4.94 -7.16
CA ASN A 15 -1.85 -3.56 -7.63
C ASN A 15 -0.94 -3.29 -8.84
N PRO A 16 -1.49 -2.93 -10.01
CA PRO A 16 -0.71 -2.67 -11.21
C PRO A 16 0.09 -1.36 -11.07
N LEU A 17 1.36 -1.42 -11.47
CA LEU A 17 2.31 -0.31 -11.43
C LEU A 17 3.05 -0.16 -12.75
N ALA A 18 2.98 1.02 -13.37
CA ALA A 18 3.89 1.36 -14.46
C ALA A 18 5.18 1.98 -13.92
N VAL A 19 6.32 1.50 -14.41
CA VAL A 19 7.64 2.05 -14.11
C VAL A 19 8.32 2.46 -15.41
N VAL A 20 8.47 3.75 -15.62
CA VAL A 20 9.20 4.35 -16.74
C VAL A 20 10.64 4.60 -16.29
N HIS A 21 11.58 3.89 -16.85
CA HIS A 21 13.00 4.09 -16.58
C HIS A 21 13.65 4.99 -17.64
N ASP A 22 14.86 5.49 -17.36
CA ASP A 22 15.60 6.43 -18.23
C ASP A 22 14.80 7.72 -18.50
N ALA A 23 14.15 8.26 -17.44
CA ALA A 23 13.22 9.37 -17.54
C ALA A 23 13.87 10.77 -17.38
N GLU A 24 15.20 10.90 -17.60
CA GLU A 24 15.95 12.13 -17.38
C GLU A 24 15.49 13.30 -18.26
N GLY A 25 15.04 13.04 -19.48
CA GLY A 25 14.58 14.06 -20.42
C GLY A 25 13.15 14.54 -20.21
N LEU A 26 12.38 13.90 -19.31
CA LEU A 26 10.97 14.23 -19.11
C LEU A 26 10.80 15.38 -18.10
N ASP A 27 10.03 16.41 -18.45
CA ASP A 27 9.59 17.44 -17.52
C ASP A 27 8.34 16.98 -16.71
N ASP A 28 7.94 17.78 -15.74
CA ASP A 28 6.80 17.47 -14.86
C ASP A 28 5.50 17.29 -15.64
N ALA A 29 5.29 18.10 -16.69
CA ALA A 29 4.08 18.05 -17.50
C ALA A 29 4.04 16.78 -18.37
N ALA A 30 5.18 16.35 -18.92
CA ALA A 30 5.30 15.11 -19.67
C ALA A 30 5.03 13.91 -18.79
N MET A 31 5.67 13.84 -17.59
CA MET A 31 5.43 12.76 -16.62
C MET A 31 3.96 12.68 -16.22
N GLN A 32 3.31 13.82 -15.96
CA GLN A 32 1.90 13.83 -15.60
C GLN A 32 1.00 13.39 -16.77
N ARG A 33 1.31 13.73 -18.01
CA ARG A 33 0.56 13.23 -19.19
C ARG A 33 0.72 11.72 -19.36
N ILE A 34 1.95 11.21 -19.23
CA ILE A 34 2.23 9.76 -19.32
C ILE A 34 1.50 8.99 -18.20
N ALA A 35 1.49 9.51 -16.97
CA ALA A 35 0.76 8.88 -15.87
C ALA A 35 -0.75 8.84 -16.16
N ARG A 36 -1.33 9.85 -16.80
CA ARG A 36 -2.74 9.85 -17.24
C ARG A 36 -2.99 8.84 -18.36
N GLU A 37 -2.05 8.69 -19.29
CA GLU A 37 -2.16 7.74 -20.40
C GLU A 37 -2.14 6.29 -19.91
N PHE A 38 -1.25 5.95 -18.96
CA PHE A 38 -1.27 4.65 -18.30
C PHE A 38 -2.57 4.41 -17.52
N ASN A 39 -3.11 5.45 -16.92
CA ASN A 39 -4.35 5.41 -16.12
C ASN A 39 -4.36 4.31 -15.05
N LEU A 40 -3.20 4.01 -14.49
CA LEU A 40 -3.02 3.15 -13.32
C LEU A 40 -3.08 3.99 -12.05
N SER A 41 -3.25 3.36 -10.89
CA SER A 41 -3.24 4.06 -9.59
C SER A 41 -2.03 4.96 -9.46
N GLU A 42 -0.83 4.45 -9.80
CA GLU A 42 0.41 5.23 -9.89
C GLU A 42 1.30 4.78 -11.06
N THR A 43 2.12 5.72 -11.48
CA THR A 43 3.24 5.55 -12.44
C THR A 43 4.51 6.12 -11.81
N VAL A 44 5.59 5.34 -11.83
CA VAL A 44 6.90 5.77 -11.33
C VAL A 44 7.81 6.14 -12.50
N PHE A 45 8.52 7.25 -12.34
CA PHE A 45 9.57 7.70 -13.26
C PHE A 45 10.92 7.58 -12.58
N VAL A 46 11.75 6.67 -13.07
CA VAL A 46 13.08 6.38 -12.53
C VAL A 46 14.13 7.19 -13.27
N ARG A 47 14.98 7.86 -12.50
CA ARG A 47 16.12 8.69 -12.95
C ARG A 47 17.40 8.26 -12.26
N ALA A 48 18.52 8.77 -12.72
CA ALA A 48 19.78 8.66 -12.02
C ALA A 48 19.65 9.24 -10.59
N PRO A 49 20.27 8.62 -9.58
CA PRO A 49 20.23 9.14 -8.22
C PRO A 49 21.04 10.45 -8.13
N ARG A 50 20.63 11.33 -7.20
CA ARG A 50 21.40 12.54 -6.89
C ARG A 50 22.63 12.21 -6.06
N ASP A 51 22.52 11.29 -5.12
CA ASP A 51 23.64 10.71 -4.38
C ASP A 51 24.07 9.40 -5.09
N PRO A 52 25.33 9.31 -5.59
CA PRO A 52 25.83 8.13 -6.31
C PRO A 52 25.82 6.83 -5.49
N VAL A 53 25.71 6.89 -4.16
CA VAL A 53 25.56 5.69 -3.29
C VAL A 53 24.15 5.11 -3.35
N ASN A 54 23.15 5.89 -3.77
CA ASN A 54 21.77 5.46 -3.89
C ASN A 54 21.54 4.72 -5.22
N THR A 55 20.45 3.95 -5.26
CA THR A 55 20.17 3.12 -6.45
C THR A 55 19.55 3.94 -7.57
N ALA A 56 18.57 4.79 -7.26
CA ALA A 56 17.86 5.60 -8.23
C ALA A 56 17.10 6.74 -7.55
N SER A 57 16.77 7.78 -8.31
CA SER A 57 15.74 8.74 -7.93
C SER A 57 14.41 8.29 -8.53
N ALA A 58 13.32 8.34 -7.74
CA ALA A 58 11.98 7.89 -8.13
C ALA A 58 10.95 9.00 -7.92
N ARG A 59 10.20 9.31 -8.98
CA ARG A 59 9.09 10.26 -8.93
C ARG A 59 7.78 9.50 -9.17
N ILE A 60 6.82 9.70 -8.30
CA ILE A 60 5.56 8.92 -8.25
C ILE A 60 4.40 9.83 -8.64
N PHE A 61 3.64 9.43 -9.64
CA PHE A 61 2.49 10.20 -10.14
C PHE A 61 1.23 9.33 -10.15
N THR A 62 0.14 9.88 -9.62
CA THR A 62 -1.21 9.42 -9.95
C THR A 62 -1.66 10.05 -11.28
N PRO A 63 -2.77 9.63 -11.89
CA PRO A 63 -3.34 10.35 -13.03
C PRO A 63 -3.62 11.84 -12.75
N GLY A 64 -3.79 12.22 -11.48
CA GLY A 64 -4.14 13.59 -11.07
C GLY A 64 -2.96 14.45 -10.64
N ARG A 65 -1.97 13.90 -9.96
CA ARG A 65 -0.88 14.68 -9.32
C ARG A 65 0.34 13.82 -8.97
N GLU A 66 1.45 14.48 -8.68
CA GLU A 66 2.63 13.84 -8.08
C GLU A 66 2.42 13.61 -6.58
N LEU A 67 2.89 12.45 -6.10
CA LEU A 67 2.91 12.05 -4.69
C LEU A 67 4.34 12.13 -4.12
N PRO A 68 4.50 12.50 -2.86
CA PRO A 68 5.81 12.48 -2.21
C PRO A 68 6.32 11.07 -1.90
N PHE A 69 5.40 10.12 -1.78
CA PHE A 69 5.65 8.71 -1.42
C PHE A 69 4.41 7.87 -1.70
N ALA A 70 4.61 6.60 -2.08
CA ALA A 70 3.55 5.60 -2.14
C ALA A 70 4.10 4.17 -1.96
N GLY A 71 3.40 3.32 -1.20
CA GLY A 71 3.90 2.02 -0.75
C GLY A 71 4.12 1.00 -1.88
N HIS A 72 3.10 0.71 -2.69
CA HIS A 72 3.26 -0.28 -3.77
C HIS A 72 4.20 0.19 -4.89
N PRO A 73 4.25 1.49 -5.27
CA PRO A 73 5.26 2.01 -6.18
C PRO A 73 6.69 1.77 -5.70
N THR A 74 6.96 2.01 -4.42
CA THR A 74 8.26 1.76 -3.79
C THR A 74 8.65 0.28 -3.85
N VAL A 75 7.74 -0.63 -3.44
CA VAL A 75 7.97 -2.09 -3.49
C VAL A 75 8.23 -2.56 -4.92
N GLY A 76 7.35 -2.20 -5.86
CA GLY A 76 7.44 -2.64 -7.25
C GLY A 76 8.70 -2.12 -7.94
N THR A 77 9.04 -0.83 -7.75
CA THR A 77 10.24 -0.23 -8.34
C THR A 77 11.51 -0.85 -7.77
N ALA A 78 11.58 -1.11 -6.46
CA ALA A 78 12.73 -1.76 -5.84
C ALA A 78 12.95 -3.18 -6.40
N VAL A 79 11.88 -3.98 -6.53
CA VAL A 79 11.93 -5.32 -7.13
C VAL A 79 12.41 -5.24 -8.59
N LEU A 80 11.85 -4.32 -9.39
CA LEU A 80 12.22 -4.15 -10.80
C LEU A 80 13.70 -3.80 -10.95
N LEU A 81 14.19 -2.81 -10.20
CA LEU A 81 15.57 -2.36 -10.30
C LEU A 81 16.56 -3.44 -9.87
N ALA A 82 16.26 -4.19 -8.81
CA ALA A 82 17.07 -5.33 -8.40
C ALA A 82 17.13 -6.41 -9.51
N HIS A 83 15.97 -6.69 -10.13
CA HIS A 83 15.87 -7.66 -11.21
C HIS A 83 16.64 -7.22 -12.48
N LEU A 84 16.53 -5.96 -12.87
CA LEU A 84 17.18 -5.45 -14.07
C LEU A 84 18.68 -5.25 -13.92
N ARG A 85 19.14 -4.78 -12.74
CA ARG A 85 20.53 -4.35 -12.53
C ARG A 85 21.44 -5.42 -11.95
N ALA A 86 20.89 -6.35 -11.16
CA ALA A 86 21.69 -7.33 -10.45
C ALA A 86 20.97 -8.69 -10.28
N PRO A 87 20.45 -9.31 -11.37
CA PRO A 87 19.60 -10.51 -11.27
C PRO A 87 20.34 -11.71 -10.64
N ASP A 88 21.64 -11.87 -10.92
CA ASP A 88 22.43 -12.98 -10.37
C ASP A 88 22.71 -12.78 -8.87
N MET A 89 22.99 -11.55 -8.46
CA MET A 89 23.17 -11.23 -7.05
C MET A 89 21.86 -11.42 -6.27
N LEU A 90 20.73 -11.00 -6.83
CA LEU A 90 19.41 -11.16 -6.21
C LEU A 90 19.06 -12.64 -5.95
N ARG A 91 19.52 -13.56 -6.81
CA ARG A 91 19.35 -15.00 -6.61
C ARG A 91 20.24 -15.56 -5.51
N ALA A 92 21.36 -14.88 -5.21
CA ALA A 92 22.37 -15.35 -4.27
C ALA A 92 22.21 -14.76 -2.86
N GLN A 93 21.73 -13.51 -2.77
CA GLN A 93 21.63 -12.78 -1.51
C GLN A 93 20.57 -11.68 -1.58
N ASP A 94 20.20 -11.15 -0.42
CA ASP A 94 19.34 -9.97 -0.32
C ASP A 94 20.10 -8.72 -0.81
N LEU A 95 19.39 -7.84 -1.51
CA LEU A 95 19.93 -6.60 -2.05
C LEU A 95 19.33 -5.39 -1.35
N ARG A 96 20.19 -4.43 -1.02
CA ARG A 96 19.75 -3.12 -0.55
C ARG A 96 19.53 -2.22 -1.77
N VAL A 97 18.31 -1.73 -1.93
CA VAL A 97 17.89 -0.75 -2.94
C VAL A 97 17.47 0.52 -2.24
N VAL A 98 18.07 1.66 -2.60
CA VAL A 98 17.69 2.97 -2.04
C VAL A 98 17.07 3.81 -3.13
N LEU A 99 15.82 4.20 -2.91
CA LEU A 99 15.06 5.09 -3.80
C LEU A 99 15.03 6.50 -3.19
N GLU A 100 15.53 7.49 -3.93
CA GLU A 100 15.37 8.89 -3.57
C GLU A 100 13.98 9.35 -4.00
N GLU A 101 13.06 9.36 -3.08
CA GLU A 101 11.70 9.86 -3.25
C GLU A 101 11.57 11.30 -2.72
N LYS A 102 10.43 11.95 -2.96
CA LYS A 102 10.19 13.33 -2.48
C LYS A 102 10.16 13.44 -0.96
N ILE A 103 9.79 12.34 -0.27
CA ILE A 103 9.80 12.23 1.19
C ILE A 103 11.21 12.09 1.77
N GLY A 104 12.20 11.72 0.95
CA GLY A 104 13.57 11.39 1.33
C GLY A 104 14.00 10.04 0.78
N ASP A 105 15.12 9.53 1.28
CA ASP A 105 15.67 8.24 0.90
C ASP A 105 14.88 7.10 1.54
N VAL A 106 14.31 6.23 0.71
CA VAL A 106 13.58 5.05 1.15
C VAL A 106 14.46 3.81 0.92
N VAL A 107 14.83 3.17 2.02
CA VAL A 107 15.68 1.97 2.00
C VAL A 107 14.79 0.74 1.89
N CYS A 108 14.97 -0.01 0.80
CA CYS A 108 14.32 -1.28 0.56
C CYS A 108 15.31 -2.43 0.67
N VAL A 109 14.88 -3.54 1.25
CA VAL A 109 15.57 -4.83 1.16
C VAL A 109 14.80 -5.69 0.18
N VAL A 110 15.46 -6.10 -0.89
CA VAL A 110 14.89 -6.96 -1.94
C VAL A 110 15.49 -8.34 -1.82
N SER A 111 14.62 -9.35 -1.73
CA SER A 111 15.02 -10.76 -1.62
C SER A 111 14.27 -11.61 -2.63
N GLN A 112 14.90 -12.70 -3.08
CA GLN A 112 14.27 -13.70 -3.94
C GLN A 112 14.66 -15.10 -3.48
N ARG A 113 13.67 -15.90 -3.14
CA ARG A 113 13.89 -17.33 -2.89
C ARG A 113 13.69 -18.14 -4.15
N LYS A 114 14.40 -19.25 -4.27
CA LYS A 114 14.31 -20.13 -5.45
C LYS A 114 12.86 -20.56 -5.70
N GLY A 115 12.38 -20.32 -6.93
CA GLY A 115 11.02 -20.66 -7.37
C GLY A 115 9.93 -19.72 -6.87
N GLN A 116 10.29 -18.59 -6.22
CA GLN A 116 9.34 -17.59 -5.78
C GLN A 116 9.55 -16.25 -6.52
N ALA A 117 8.50 -15.45 -6.60
CA ALA A 117 8.61 -14.07 -7.04
C ALA A 117 9.49 -13.27 -6.06
N ALA A 118 10.23 -12.31 -6.58
CA ALA A 118 10.99 -11.40 -5.74
C ALA A 118 10.05 -10.55 -4.87
N ARG A 119 10.52 -10.22 -3.67
CA ARG A 119 9.81 -9.33 -2.73
C ARG A 119 10.69 -8.18 -2.30
N ALA A 120 10.09 -7.06 -2.00
CA ALA A 120 10.77 -5.97 -1.32
C ALA A 120 10.07 -5.64 0.01
N THR A 121 10.86 -5.17 0.96
CA THR A 121 10.39 -4.65 2.24
C THR A 121 11.09 -3.34 2.52
N PHE A 122 10.35 -2.33 2.97
CA PHE A 122 10.92 -1.05 3.41
C PHE A 122 10.42 -0.67 4.80
N THR A 123 11.23 0.08 5.54
CA THR A 123 10.84 0.65 6.84
C THR A 123 10.05 1.93 6.60
N LEU A 124 8.97 2.11 7.33
CA LEU A 124 8.15 3.31 7.23
C LEU A 124 8.95 4.56 7.58
N PRO A 125 8.94 5.59 6.72
CA PRO A 125 9.63 6.86 7.02
C PRO A 125 8.95 7.65 8.13
N ARG A 126 7.69 7.36 8.42
CA ARG A 126 6.90 7.96 9.51
C ARG A 126 6.06 6.90 10.20
N LEU A 127 6.06 6.93 11.53
CA LEU A 127 5.16 6.08 12.30
C LEU A 127 3.72 6.60 12.25
N PRO A 128 2.73 5.71 12.31
CA PRO A 128 1.33 6.10 12.30
C PRO A 128 0.93 6.85 13.57
N GLN A 129 0.00 7.78 13.40
CA GLN A 129 -0.58 8.58 14.47
C GLN A 129 -2.11 8.59 14.36
N VAL A 130 -2.79 8.67 15.49
CA VAL A 130 -4.22 9.01 15.53
C VAL A 130 -4.35 10.48 15.12
N ILE A 131 -5.20 10.77 14.13
CA ILE A 131 -5.35 12.12 13.59
C ILE A 131 -6.72 12.75 13.86
N ALA A 132 -7.74 11.93 14.11
CA ALA A 132 -9.09 12.39 14.42
C ALA A 132 -9.87 11.29 15.17
N PRO A 133 -10.95 11.62 15.89
CA PRO A 133 -11.93 10.64 16.32
C PRO A 133 -12.67 10.08 15.10
N ALA A 134 -13.04 8.80 15.13
CA ALA A 134 -13.91 8.23 14.11
C ALA A 134 -15.35 8.74 14.29
N ALA A 135 -16.12 8.73 13.20
CA ALA A 135 -17.56 8.95 13.26
C ALA A 135 -18.27 7.81 14.00
N GLU A 136 -19.52 8.06 14.39
CA GLU A 136 -20.35 7.09 15.07
C GLU A 136 -20.61 5.84 14.21
N ARG A 137 -20.79 4.72 14.88
CA ARG A 137 -20.99 3.39 14.26
C ARG A 137 -22.08 3.39 13.19
N GLU A 138 -23.21 4.00 13.51
CA GLU A 138 -24.39 4.08 12.64
C GLU A 138 -24.11 4.87 11.36
N ALA A 139 -23.35 5.96 11.48
CA ALA A 139 -22.96 6.79 10.34
C ALA A 139 -21.96 6.06 9.41
N LEU A 140 -20.98 5.36 10.00
CA LEU A 140 -20.02 4.56 9.25
C LEU A 140 -20.70 3.36 8.56
N ALA A 141 -21.60 2.66 9.25
CA ALA A 141 -22.36 1.57 8.68
C ALA A 141 -23.19 2.05 7.48
N ALA A 142 -23.88 3.18 7.64
CA ALA A 142 -24.67 3.78 6.57
C ALA A 142 -23.80 4.20 5.36
N ALA A 143 -22.60 4.78 5.59
CA ALA A 143 -21.69 5.17 4.54
C ALA A 143 -21.11 3.96 3.77
N LEU A 144 -21.07 2.79 4.40
CA LEU A 144 -20.59 1.53 3.84
C LEU A 144 -21.69 0.58 3.37
N SER A 145 -22.96 1.00 3.43
CA SER A 145 -24.15 0.19 3.09
C SER A 145 -24.25 -1.10 3.92
N LEU A 146 -23.89 -1.01 5.19
CA LEU A 146 -23.88 -2.10 6.17
C LEU A 146 -24.88 -1.83 7.32
N ALA A 147 -25.12 -2.84 8.14
CA ALA A 147 -25.83 -2.67 9.40
C ALA A 147 -24.86 -2.24 10.52
N PRO A 148 -25.30 -1.48 11.54
CA PRO A 148 -24.46 -1.11 12.67
C PRO A 148 -23.81 -2.30 13.38
N GLU A 149 -24.49 -3.45 13.42
CA GLU A 149 -24.01 -4.71 14.00
C GLU A 149 -22.83 -5.32 13.24
N ASP A 150 -22.66 -4.95 11.98
CA ASP A 150 -21.50 -5.36 11.16
C ASP A 150 -20.21 -4.64 11.58
N ILE A 151 -20.26 -3.55 12.39
CA ILE A 151 -19.10 -2.73 12.76
C ILE A 151 -18.52 -3.18 14.10
N GLY A 152 -17.22 -3.52 14.08
CA GLY A 152 -16.44 -3.89 15.26
C GLY A 152 -16.29 -5.40 15.46
N PHE A 153 -15.18 -5.80 16.05
CA PHE A 153 -14.89 -7.15 16.55
C PHE A 153 -13.83 -7.07 17.65
N ASP A 154 -13.84 -7.99 18.60
CA ASP A 154 -12.91 -8.01 19.74
C ASP A 154 -12.76 -6.61 20.39
N ALA A 155 -11.52 -6.13 20.56
CA ALA A 155 -11.20 -4.77 20.99
C ALA A 155 -11.16 -3.75 19.84
N HIS A 156 -11.29 -4.19 18.59
CA HIS A 156 -11.22 -3.31 17.43
C HIS A 156 -12.49 -2.46 17.29
N ARG A 157 -12.28 -1.17 17.16
CA ARG A 157 -13.31 -0.14 16.96
C ARG A 157 -12.89 0.82 15.84
N PRO A 158 -13.81 1.58 15.25
CA PRO A 158 -13.43 2.60 14.26
C PRO A 158 -12.41 3.59 14.80
N GLY A 159 -11.46 3.96 13.97
CA GLY A 159 -10.38 4.91 14.29
C GLY A 159 -9.85 5.60 13.04
N VAL A 160 -9.24 6.77 13.19
CA VAL A 160 -8.64 7.52 12.09
C VAL A 160 -7.14 7.66 12.33
N PHE A 161 -6.35 7.01 11.46
CA PHE A 161 -4.90 6.95 11.58
C PHE A 161 -4.23 7.42 10.28
N SER A 162 -3.01 7.93 10.42
CA SER A 162 -2.17 8.38 9.30
C SER A 162 -0.71 8.04 9.54
N ALA A 163 -0.05 7.50 8.51
CA ALA A 163 1.39 7.39 8.39
C ALA A 163 1.91 8.28 7.22
N GLY A 164 1.22 9.39 6.96
CA GLY A 164 1.45 10.33 5.85
C GLY A 164 0.17 10.56 5.04
N VAL A 165 -0.61 9.52 4.78
CA VAL A 165 -1.98 9.59 4.25
C VAL A 165 -2.94 9.12 5.34
N GLY A 166 -4.06 9.84 5.51
CA GLY A 166 -5.08 9.53 6.50
C GLY A 166 -6.12 8.53 5.99
N PHE A 167 -6.55 7.62 6.89
CA PHE A 167 -7.59 6.63 6.60
C PHE A 167 -8.52 6.48 7.80
N THR A 168 -9.81 6.33 7.53
CA THR A 168 -10.78 5.82 8.49
C THR A 168 -10.73 4.30 8.46
N PHE A 169 -10.26 3.69 9.53
CA PHE A 169 -10.24 2.25 9.73
C PHE A 169 -11.57 1.80 10.33
N VAL A 170 -12.24 0.91 9.64
CA VAL A 170 -13.53 0.38 10.06
C VAL A 170 -13.43 -1.13 10.22
N PRO A 171 -13.25 -1.64 11.44
CA PRO A 171 -13.32 -3.08 11.71
C PRO A 171 -14.71 -3.60 11.44
N LEU A 172 -14.82 -4.74 10.77
CA LEU A 172 -16.08 -5.40 10.46
C LEU A 172 -16.15 -6.77 11.12
N ALA A 173 -17.33 -7.15 11.55
CA ALA A 173 -17.56 -8.36 12.33
C ALA A 173 -17.19 -9.66 11.62
N SER A 174 -17.13 -9.65 10.29
CA SER A 174 -16.79 -10.85 9.51
C SER A 174 -16.26 -10.52 8.11
N ARG A 175 -15.65 -11.50 7.46
CA ARG A 175 -15.20 -11.41 6.04
C ARG A 175 -16.39 -11.20 5.09
N GLU A 176 -17.53 -11.76 5.39
CA GLU A 176 -18.77 -11.58 4.64
C GLU A 176 -19.26 -10.12 4.72
N ALA A 177 -19.07 -9.45 5.86
CA ALA A 177 -19.35 -8.01 5.98
C ALA A 177 -18.37 -7.20 5.15
N VAL A 178 -17.07 -7.54 5.12
CA VAL A 178 -16.08 -6.93 4.22
C VAL A 178 -16.52 -7.10 2.76
N ALA A 179 -16.93 -8.30 2.34
CA ALA A 179 -17.35 -8.56 0.97
C ALA A 179 -18.63 -7.79 0.57
N ARG A 180 -19.54 -7.55 1.53
CA ARG A 180 -20.79 -6.79 1.28
C ARG A 180 -20.59 -5.28 1.28
N ALA A 181 -19.54 -4.75 1.91
CA ALA A 181 -19.32 -3.31 2.02
C ALA A 181 -19.34 -2.62 0.65
N ARG A 182 -20.08 -1.49 0.57
CA ARG A 182 -20.22 -0.67 -0.65
C ARG A 182 -20.28 0.80 -0.25
N PRO A 183 -19.50 1.70 -0.87
CA PRO A 183 -19.60 3.12 -0.61
C PRO A 183 -20.98 3.68 -0.98
N ASP A 184 -21.66 4.33 -0.02
CA ASP A 184 -22.81 5.19 -0.27
C ASP A 184 -22.32 6.64 -0.33
N LEU A 185 -22.15 7.16 -1.56
CA LEU A 185 -21.58 8.49 -1.78
C LEU A 185 -22.42 9.60 -1.14
N SER A 186 -23.72 9.42 -0.99
CA SER A 186 -24.60 10.38 -0.33
C SER A 186 -24.35 10.53 1.17
N LYS A 187 -23.70 9.54 1.78
CA LYS A 187 -23.37 9.47 3.20
C LYS A 187 -21.86 9.46 3.46
N TRP A 188 -21.04 9.61 2.40
CA TRP A 188 -19.59 9.47 2.48
C TRP A 188 -18.92 10.52 3.38
N SER A 189 -19.59 11.64 3.66
CA SER A 189 -19.10 12.66 4.60
C SER A 189 -18.88 12.16 6.03
N ALA A 190 -19.41 10.98 6.41
CA ALA A 190 -19.10 10.33 7.67
C ALA A 190 -17.69 9.73 7.70
N ILE A 191 -17.06 9.50 6.55
CA ILE A 191 -15.70 8.99 6.45
C ILE A 191 -14.73 10.15 6.62
N GLN A 192 -13.80 10.01 7.55
CA GLN A 192 -12.74 10.98 7.86
C GLN A 192 -11.38 10.46 7.35
N PRO A 193 -10.35 11.30 7.19
CA PRO A 193 -10.33 12.76 7.36
C PRO A 193 -11.01 13.49 6.21
N ALA A 194 -11.47 14.72 6.47
CA ALA A 194 -12.24 15.53 5.53
C ALA A 194 -11.50 15.89 4.21
N ASP A 195 -10.16 15.95 4.26
CA ASP A 195 -9.36 16.29 3.07
C ASP A 195 -9.35 15.19 2.00
N HIS A 196 -9.41 13.92 2.45
CA HIS A 196 -9.48 12.73 1.60
C HIS A 196 -10.20 11.64 2.37
N ALA A 197 -11.48 11.46 2.08
CA ALA A 197 -12.32 10.47 2.73
C ALA A 197 -12.00 9.06 2.22
N ASN A 198 -10.97 8.44 2.81
CA ASN A 198 -10.53 7.09 2.51
C ASN A 198 -10.97 6.13 3.62
N ALA A 199 -11.67 5.07 3.26
CA ALA A 199 -12.07 4.04 4.22
C ALA A 199 -11.30 2.74 3.98
N PHE A 200 -10.65 2.24 5.03
CA PHE A 200 -10.04 0.91 5.06
C PHE A 200 -10.89 0.02 5.95
N VAL A 201 -11.71 -0.83 5.33
CA VAL A 201 -12.56 -1.79 6.04
C VAL A 201 -11.83 -3.12 6.17
N TYR A 202 -11.91 -3.77 7.33
CA TYR A 202 -11.16 -5.01 7.57
C TYR A 202 -11.85 -5.93 8.58
N ALA A 203 -11.57 -7.23 8.48
CA ALA A 203 -12.00 -8.25 9.43
C ALA A 203 -10.88 -9.29 9.66
N ARG A 204 -11.04 -10.08 10.72
CA ARG A 204 -10.13 -11.21 11.03
C ARG A 204 -10.12 -12.27 9.94
N GLY A 205 -8.94 -12.86 9.71
CA GLY A 205 -8.71 -13.96 8.80
C GLY A 205 -8.66 -13.57 7.33
N GLY A 206 -8.48 -14.55 6.48
CA GLY A 206 -8.41 -14.40 5.02
C GLY A 206 -8.77 -15.70 4.31
N GLU A 207 -8.52 -15.76 3.01
CA GLU A 207 -8.71 -16.96 2.21
C GLU A 207 -7.50 -17.90 2.29
N ARG A 208 -6.30 -17.31 2.42
CA ARG A 208 -5.04 -18.06 2.48
C ARG A 208 -4.69 -18.39 3.94
N GLU A 209 -4.11 -19.56 4.16
CA GLU A 209 -3.56 -19.92 5.46
C GLU A 209 -2.48 -18.91 5.89
N GLY A 210 -2.46 -18.55 7.16
CA GLY A 210 -1.52 -17.55 7.71
C GLY A 210 -1.91 -16.09 7.48
N THR A 211 -3.06 -15.82 6.86
CA THR A 211 -3.59 -14.46 6.74
C THR A 211 -4.27 -14.02 8.04
N HIS A 212 -3.90 -12.82 8.51
CA HIS A 212 -4.42 -12.25 9.75
C HIS A 212 -5.66 -11.41 9.52
N PHE A 213 -5.73 -10.70 8.39
CA PHE A 213 -6.83 -9.78 8.08
C PHE A 213 -7.22 -9.83 6.60
N ARG A 214 -8.52 -9.77 6.35
CA ARG A 214 -9.11 -9.45 5.06
C ARG A 214 -9.49 -7.99 5.04
N ALA A 215 -9.15 -7.26 3.97
CA ALA A 215 -9.41 -5.82 3.88
C ALA A 215 -9.89 -5.39 2.50
N ARG A 216 -10.55 -4.22 2.45
CA ARG A 216 -10.82 -3.45 1.23
C ARG A 216 -10.58 -1.96 1.50
N MET A 217 -10.18 -1.22 0.46
CA MET A 217 -9.96 0.21 0.56
C MET A 217 -10.79 0.98 -0.47
N PHE A 218 -11.55 1.94 -0.01
CA PHE A 218 -12.40 2.80 -0.82
C PHE A 218 -11.94 4.25 -0.73
N ALA A 219 -11.79 4.92 -1.88
CA ALA A 219 -11.36 6.32 -1.99
C ALA A 219 -12.10 7.06 -3.12
N PRO A 220 -13.43 7.12 -3.10
CA PRO A 220 -14.23 7.69 -4.18
C PRO A 220 -13.91 9.16 -4.44
N ASP A 221 -13.56 9.95 -3.42
CA ASP A 221 -13.20 11.37 -3.54
C ASP A 221 -11.88 11.59 -4.32
N LEU A 222 -11.04 10.57 -4.40
CA LEU A 222 -9.82 10.59 -5.22
C LEU A 222 -10.04 10.05 -6.64
N GLY A 223 -11.30 9.72 -6.99
CA GLY A 223 -11.63 9.08 -8.27
C GLY A 223 -11.31 7.59 -8.31
N VAL A 224 -10.93 6.99 -7.18
CA VAL A 224 -10.65 5.57 -7.02
C VAL A 224 -11.80 4.93 -6.26
N GLY A 225 -12.69 4.24 -6.95
CA GLY A 225 -13.84 3.58 -6.30
C GLY A 225 -13.38 2.55 -5.27
N GLU A 226 -12.41 1.73 -5.63
CA GLU A 226 -11.74 0.75 -4.78
C GLU A 226 -10.31 0.55 -5.28
N ASP A 227 -9.35 0.34 -4.38
CA ASP A 227 -7.95 0.06 -4.71
C ASP A 227 -7.58 -1.38 -4.33
N PRO A 228 -6.90 -2.14 -5.20
CA PRO A 228 -6.67 -3.57 -4.96
C PRO A 228 -5.61 -3.87 -3.90
N ALA A 229 -4.66 -2.95 -3.63
CA ALA A 229 -3.65 -3.14 -2.58
C ALA A 229 -3.03 -1.81 -2.16
N THR A 230 -3.34 -1.39 -0.94
CA THR A 230 -3.03 -0.04 -0.44
C THR A 230 -1.96 -0.07 0.63
N GLY A 231 -0.69 -0.04 0.21
CA GLY A 231 0.45 -0.07 1.15
C GLY A 231 0.44 1.09 2.16
N SER A 232 -0.02 2.29 1.76
CA SER A 232 -0.13 3.44 2.67
C SER A 232 -1.22 3.26 3.74
N ALA A 233 -2.32 2.58 3.40
CA ALA A 233 -3.33 2.22 4.40
C ALA A 233 -2.79 1.16 5.37
N VAL A 234 -2.09 0.13 4.86
CA VAL A 234 -1.46 -0.88 5.72
C VAL A 234 -0.38 -0.26 6.61
N ALA A 235 0.34 0.76 6.12
CA ALA A 235 1.28 1.53 6.95
C ALA A 235 0.56 2.23 8.13
N ALA A 236 -0.55 2.90 7.87
CA ALA A 236 -1.36 3.52 8.92
C ALA A 236 -2.07 2.49 9.82
N PHE A 237 -2.37 1.29 9.29
CA PHE A 237 -2.96 0.17 10.04
C PHE A 237 -2.06 -0.33 11.17
N ALA A 238 -0.73 -0.14 11.08
CA ALA A 238 0.18 -0.41 12.19
C ALA A 238 -0.23 0.32 13.47
N GLY A 239 -0.75 1.56 13.36
CA GLY A 239 -1.28 2.32 14.50
C GLY A 239 -2.56 1.72 15.08
N ALA A 240 -3.46 1.25 14.23
CA ALA A 240 -4.69 0.59 14.68
C ALA A 240 -4.38 -0.75 15.38
N LEU A 241 -3.46 -1.55 14.84
CA LEU A 241 -3.04 -2.81 15.47
C LEU A 241 -2.38 -2.56 16.82
N THR A 242 -1.45 -1.61 16.91
CA THR A 242 -0.82 -1.27 18.19
C THR A 242 -1.84 -0.79 19.22
N ALA A 243 -2.82 0.01 18.81
CA ALA A 243 -3.83 0.56 19.70
C ALA A 243 -4.89 -0.44 20.17
N PHE A 244 -5.17 -1.48 19.40
CA PHE A 244 -6.29 -2.39 19.68
C PHE A 244 -5.83 -3.80 20.09
N GLU A 245 -4.66 -4.24 19.67
CA GLU A 245 -4.12 -5.56 20.02
C GLU A 245 -3.07 -5.49 21.13
N GLU A 246 -2.52 -4.31 21.42
CA GLU A 246 -1.52 -4.07 22.47
C GLU A 246 -0.41 -5.14 22.46
N PRO A 247 0.27 -5.36 21.30
CA PRO A 247 1.26 -6.42 21.18
C PRO A 247 2.41 -6.18 22.16
N PRO A 248 2.94 -7.25 22.82
CA PRO A 248 4.06 -7.11 23.74
C PRO A 248 5.33 -6.65 23.01
N ASP A 249 6.34 -6.24 23.78
CA ASP A 249 7.65 -5.88 23.23
C ASP A 249 8.22 -7.03 22.38
N GLY A 250 8.74 -6.67 21.20
CA GLY A 250 9.29 -7.63 20.24
C GLY A 250 8.89 -7.34 18.80
N GLU A 251 9.16 -8.31 17.94
CA GLU A 251 8.82 -8.27 16.52
C GLU A 251 7.52 -9.03 16.26
N HIS A 252 6.62 -8.42 15.53
CA HIS A 252 5.32 -8.99 15.15
C HIS A 252 5.11 -8.84 13.66
N VAL A 253 4.35 -9.75 13.07
CA VAL A 253 4.00 -9.74 11.65
C VAL A 253 2.51 -9.91 11.48
N ALA A 254 1.89 -9.02 10.73
CA ALA A 254 0.53 -9.17 10.24
C ALA A 254 0.53 -9.35 8.72
N VAL A 255 -0.26 -10.28 8.22
CA VAL A 255 -0.48 -10.51 6.79
C VAL A 255 -1.90 -10.06 6.45
N ILE A 256 -2.00 -9.16 5.50
CA ILE A 256 -3.26 -8.54 5.08
C ILE A 256 -3.57 -8.95 3.63
N GLU A 257 -4.73 -9.52 3.41
CA GLU A 257 -5.30 -9.74 2.09
C GLU A 257 -6.19 -8.57 1.68
N GLN A 258 -6.06 -8.12 0.41
CA GLN A 258 -6.88 -7.06 -0.17
C GLN A 258 -7.18 -7.38 -1.65
N GLY A 259 -8.17 -6.74 -2.26
CA GLY A 259 -8.43 -6.78 -3.70
C GLY A 259 -9.12 -8.03 -4.24
N PHE A 260 -9.56 -8.93 -3.41
CA PHE A 260 -10.21 -10.18 -3.84
C PHE A 260 -11.55 -9.91 -4.53
N GLU A 261 -12.34 -8.98 -4.01
CA GLU A 261 -13.63 -8.58 -4.57
C GLU A 261 -13.48 -7.88 -5.93
N MET A 262 -12.27 -7.37 -6.21
CA MET A 262 -11.90 -6.80 -7.51
C MET A 262 -11.34 -7.84 -8.49
N GLY A 263 -11.20 -9.11 -8.06
CA GLY A 263 -10.52 -10.15 -8.84
C GLY A 263 -9.00 -9.94 -8.95
N ARG A 264 -8.42 -9.12 -8.08
CA ARG A 264 -6.98 -8.82 -8.00
C ARG A 264 -6.42 -9.15 -6.62
N PRO A 265 -6.40 -10.43 -6.23
CA PRO A 265 -5.96 -10.84 -4.90
C PRO A 265 -4.54 -10.35 -4.61
N SER A 266 -4.39 -9.68 -3.49
CA SER A 266 -3.15 -9.04 -3.05
C SER A 266 -2.80 -9.48 -1.64
N VAL A 267 -1.50 -9.57 -1.33
CA VAL A 267 -0.98 -9.93 -0.01
C VAL A 267 0.08 -8.92 0.42
N ILE A 268 -0.21 -8.18 1.48
CA ILE A 268 0.69 -7.18 2.06
C ILE A 268 1.16 -7.69 3.41
N THR A 269 2.47 -7.67 3.64
CA THR A 269 3.06 -8.00 4.93
C THR A 269 3.38 -6.71 5.68
N LEU A 270 2.88 -6.61 6.89
CA LEU A 270 3.16 -5.53 7.85
C LEU A 270 4.00 -6.11 8.97
N GLY A 271 5.23 -5.63 9.13
CA GLY A 271 6.07 -5.90 10.30
C GLY A 271 5.93 -4.78 11.32
N LEU A 272 5.90 -5.12 12.60
CA LEU A 272 5.86 -4.19 13.72
C LEU A 272 7.00 -4.52 14.68
N THR A 273 7.72 -3.52 15.14
CA THR A 273 8.65 -3.64 16.26
C THR A 273 8.11 -2.81 17.42
N VAL A 274 7.80 -3.46 18.53
CA VAL A 274 7.29 -2.80 19.74
C VAL A 274 8.39 -2.77 20.79
N ALA A 275 8.59 -1.65 21.42
CA ALA A 275 9.56 -1.47 22.49
C ALA A 275 9.02 -0.46 23.53
N GLY A 276 8.98 -0.86 24.80
CA GLY A 276 8.45 -0.05 25.90
C GLY A 276 6.96 0.26 25.69
N GLU A 277 6.19 -0.76 25.28
CA GLU A 277 4.74 -0.68 24.99
C GLU A 277 4.36 0.27 23.85
N ALA A 278 5.33 0.73 23.06
CA ALA A 278 5.10 1.64 21.95
C ALA A 278 5.63 1.09 20.63
N LEU A 279 4.99 1.46 19.52
CA LEU A 279 5.48 1.13 18.18
C LEU A 279 6.80 1.87 17.92
N ALA A 280 7.92 1.15 17.87
CA ALA A 280 9.26 1.70 17.62
C ALA A 280 9.57 1.79 16.13
N SER A 281 9.16 0.81 15.33
CA SER A 281 9.27 0.82 13.87
C SER A 281 8.20 -0.05 13.23
N ALA A 282 7.94 0.19 11.94
CA ALA A 282 7.10 -0.70 11.15
C ALA A 282 7.65 -0.84 9.73
N THR A 283 7.37 -1.97 9.09
CA THR A 283 7.81 -2.28 7.74
C THR A 283 6.64 -2.72 6.88
N ILE A 284 6.68 -2.35 5.61
CA ILE A 284 5.75 -2.85 4.59
C ILE A 284 6.53 -3.68 3.59
N GLY A 285 5.99 -4.83 3.22
CA GLY A 285 6.60 -5.69 2.21
C GLY A 285 5.59 -6.50 1.42
N GLY A 286 6.03 -6.97 0.27
CA GLY A 286 5.28 -7.86 -0.59
C GLY A 286 6.05 -8.26 -1.82
N GLN A 287 5.50 -9.20 -2.57
CA GLN A 287 6.07 -9.68 -3.82
C GLN A 287 5.63 -8.79 -4.99
N ALA A 288 6.38 -8.85 -6.09
CA ALA A 288 5.98 -8.21 -7.33
C ALA A 288 6.42 -9.05 -8.54
N VAL A 289 5.62 -9.02 -9.60
CA VAL A 289 5.89 -9.74 -10.85
C VAL A 289 5.79 -8.78 -12.03
N VAL A 290 6.72 -8.88 -12.99
CA VAL A 290 6.66 -8.12 -14.24
C VAL A 290 5.65 -8.77 -15.17
N VAL A 291 4.72 -7.99 -15.71
CA VAL A 291 3.64 -8.47 -16.60
C VAL A 291 3.72 -7.87 -18.01
N MET A 292 4.30 -6.67 -18.16
CA MET A 292 4.46 -6.04 -19.47
C MET A 292 5.79 -5.28 -19.54
N GLN A 293 6.30 -5.12 -20.77
CA GLN A 293 7.40 -4.22 -21.09
C GLN A 293 7.19 -3.60 -22.46
N GLY A 294 7.72 -2.38 -22.65
CA GLY A 294 7.59 -1.69 -23.93
C GLY A 294 8.35 -0.38 -23.96
N THR A 295 8.13 0.37 -25.03
CA THR A 295 8.65 1.73 -25.22
C THR A 295 7.48 2.71 -25.25
N ILE A 296 7.72 3.93 -24.78
CA ILE A 296 6.78 5.05 -24.88
C ILE A 296 7.50 6.18 -25.61
N GLU A 297 6.86 6.76 -26.59
CA GLU A 297 7.34 7.95 -27.28
C GLU A 297 6.77 9.18 -26.56
N ALA A 298 7.63 10.08 -26.06
CA ALA A 298 7.25 11.23 -25.23
C ALA A 298 7.94 12.53 -25.68
#